data_c23f33f835cc774dfdd6f331e6a91e3c
#
_entry.id   c23f33f835cc774dfdd6f331e6a91e3c
#
_cell.length_a   1.000
_cell.length_b   1.000
_cell.length_c   1.000
_cell.angle_alpha   90.00
_cell.angle_beta   90.00
_cell.angle_gamma   90.00
#
_symmetry.space_group_name_H-M   'P 1'
#
loop_
_entity.id
_entity.type
_entity.pdbx_description
1 polymer ?
#
loop_
_entity_poly.entity_id
_entity_poly.type
_entity_poly.pdbx_seq_one_letter_code
_entity_poly.pdbx_strand_id
1 'polypeptide(L)'
;MTDHQSPTSSSQEIVTKIKPSFSENVQKWVLIDNQLKRNNEQVSKLREYRTQLTKDIHQYIKTNHLENTSIEISDGELNLSEKRDYQPLTFTYVKSCLTTLIKDPSQVERIMVYLRENREIKTTPDIRRTYK
;
A
#
# COMPACT_ATOMS: atom_id res chain seq x y z
N MET A 1 -11.62 -9.39 50.46
CA MET A 1 -11.42 -9.18 49.98
C MET A 1 -11.50 -9.35 48.89
N THR A 2 -11.45 -9.27 48.41
CA THR A 2 -11.29 -9.53 47.48
C THR A 2 -12.02 -9.39 46.53
N ASP A 3 -12.62 -9.12 46.46
CA ASP A 3 -13.32 -8.97 45.70
C ASP A 3 -13.30 -8.31 44.63
N HIS A 4 -12.74 -7.91 44.42
CA HIS A 4 -12.57 -7.35 43.30
C HIS A 4 -12.93 -8.05 42.19
N GLN A 5 -13.74 -8.75 42.18
CA GLN A 5 -14.22 -9.48 41.12
C GLN A 5 -15.20 -8.68 40.35
N SER A 6 -14.87 -7.55 39.98
CA SER A 6 -15.67 -6.72 39.07
C SER A 6 -15.77 -7.37 37.68
N PRO A 7 -16.71 -6.94 36.84
CA PRO A 7 -16.82 -7.48 35.48
C PRO A 7 -15.56 -7.33 34.65
N THR A 8 -14.70 -6.39 35.00
CA THR A 8 -13.44 -6.19 34.32
C THR A 8 -12.37 -7.15 34.77
N SER A 9 -12.64 -7.97 35.78
CA SER A 9 -11.60 -8.82 36.37
C SER A 9 -11.06 -9.85 35.38
N SER A 10 -11.88 -10.36 34.49
CA SER A 10 -11.39 -11.33 33.49
C SER A 10 -10.36 -10.72 32.55
N SER A 11 -10.58 -9.49 32.12
CA SER A 11 -9.60 -8.79 31.29
C SER A 11 -8.31 -8.51 32.08
N GLN A 12 -8.44 -8.10 33.34
CA GLN A 12 -7.29 -7.86 34.20
C GLN A 12 -6.51 -9.15 34.45
N GLU A 13 -7.20 -10.25 34.65
CA GLU A 13 -6.55 -11.54 34.84
C GLU A 13 -5.75 -11.95 33.60
N ILE A 14 -6.31 -11.73 32.43
CA ILE A 14 -5.59 -12.01 31.18
C ILE A 14 -4.33 -11.16 31.08
N VAL A 15 -4.43 -9.88 31.39
CA VAL A 15 -3.27 -8.99 31.39
C VAL A 15 -2.20 -9.42 32.36
N THR A 16 -2.57 -9.82 33.59
CA THR A 16 -1.59 -10.26 34.56
C THR A 16 -0.92 -11.56 34.18
N LYS A 17 -1.56 -12.42 33.41
CA LYS A 17 -0.97 -13.66 32.93
C LYS A 17 -0.03 -13.48 31.75
N ILE A 18 -0.06 -12.32 31.11
CA ILE A 18 0.79 -12.02 29.96
C ILE A 18 2.21 -11.79 30.46
N LYS A 19 3.16 -12.48 29.87
CA LYS A 19 4.58 -12.32 30.21
C LYS A 19 5.06 -10.91 29.89
N PRO A 20 5.96 -10.32 30.71
CA PRO A 20 6.50 -8.99 30.40
C PRO A 20 7.10 -8.88 28.99
N SER A 21 7.77 -9.93 28.52
CA SER A 21 8.35 -9.94 27.19
C SER A 21 7.29 -9.82 26.10
N PHE A 22 6.14 -10.43 26.29
CA PHE A 22 5.01 -10.28 25.37
C PHE A 22 4.47 -8.85 25.40
N SER A 23 4.26 -8.30 26.58
CA SER A 23 3.79 -6.94 26.76
C SER A 23 4.76 -5.93 26.13
N GLU A 24 6.06 -6.13 26.34
CA GLU A 24 7.09 -5.31 25.71
C GLU A 24 7.03 -5.38 24.19
N ASN A 25 6.84 -6.57 23.64
CA ASN A 25 6.74 -6.75 22.19
C ASN A 25 5.52 -6.03 21.63
N VAL A 26 4.39 -6.08 22.32
CA VAL A 26 3.19 -5.36 21.90
C VAL A 26 3.44 -3.84 21.91
N GLN A 27 4.07 -3.33 22.96
CA GLN A 27 4.40 -1.91 23.05
C GLN A 27 5.35 -1.49 21.94
N LYS A 28 6.38 -2.28 21.67
CA LYS A 28 7.32 -2.02 20.59
C LYS A 28 6.62 -2.01 19.24
N TRP A 29 5.74 -2.98 19.03
CA TRP A 29 4.97 -3.05 17.77
C TRP A 29 4.16 -1.76 17.56
N VAL A 30 3.47 -1.31 18.63
CA VAL A 30 2.66 -0.10 18.53
C VAL A 30 3.51 1.12 18.24
N LEU A 31 4.66 1.25 18.88
CA LEU A 31 5.58 2.37 18.63
C LEU A 31 6.09 2.37 17.18
N ILE A 32 6.46 1.20 16.68
CA ILE A 32 6.93 1.07 15.30
C ILE A 32 5.80 1.37 14.32
N ASP A 33 4.61 0.86 14.60
CA ASP A 33 3.44 1.12 13.75
C ASP A 33 3.14 2.63 13.68
N ASN A 34 3.18 3.32 14.81
CA ASN A 34 3.00 4.76 14.86
C ASN A 34 4.08 5.48 14.05
N GLN A 35 5.33 5.03 14.17
CA GLN A 35 6.45 5.63 13.44
C GLN A 35 6.30 5.43 11.94
N LEU A 36 5.92 4.22 11.51
CA LEU A 36 5.67 3.92 10.10
C LEU A 36 4.56 4.80 9.54
N LYS A 37 3.50 4.98 10.30
CA LYS A 37 2.39 5.85 9.86
C LYS A 37 2.87 7.28 9.64
N ARG A 38 3.62 7.84 10.59
CA ARG A 38 4.17 9.20 10.44
C ARG A 38 5.12 9.30 9.26
N ASN A 39 5.99 8.30 9.10
CA ASN A 39 6.95 8.30 8.00
C ASN A 39 6.25 8.16 6.65
N ASN A 40 5.20 7.34 6.56
CA ASN A 40 4.42 7.20 5.34
C ASN A 40 3.71 8.49 4.95
N GLU A 41 3.19 9.23 5.93
CA GLU A 41 2.59 10.54 5.69
C GLU A 41 3.63 11.52 5.16
N GLN A 42 4.83 11.53 5.73
CA GLN A 42 5.93 12.36 5.26
C GLN A 42 6.35 11.98 3.84
N VAL A 43 6.51 10.69 3.58
CA VAL A 43 6.89 10.20 2.25
C VAL A 43 5.84 10.58 1.22
N SER A 44 4.56 10.49 1.58
CA SER A 44 3.47 10.87 0.68
C SER A 44 3.56 12.34 0.30
N LYS A 45 3.79 13.22 1.26
CA LYS A 45 3.94 14.66 1.02
C LYS A 45 5.14 14.95 0.13
N LEU A 46 6.26 14.29 0.39
CA LEU A 46 7.47 14.47 -0.41
C LEU A 46 7.25 14.00 -1.85
N ARG A 47 6.53 12.91 -2.04
CA ARG A 47 6.22 12.42 -3.38
C ARG A 47 5.32 13.38 -4.15
N GLU A 48 4.32 13.96 -3.48
CA GLU A 48 3.46 14.98 -4.10
C GLU A 48 4.28 16.19 -4.52
N TYR A 49 5.17 16.63 -3.66
CA TYR A 49 6.04 17.76 -3.94
C TYR A 49 6.94 17.48 -5.15
N ARG A 50 7.56 16.28 -5.16
CA ARG A 50 8.42 15.87 -6.26
C ARG A 50 7.64 15.77 -7.57
N THR A 51 6.41 15.29 -7.53
CA THR A 51 5.55 15.21 -8.71
C THR A 51 5.27 16.60 -9.26
N GLN A 52 4.97 17.57 -8.40
CA GLN A 52 4.72 18.93 -8.84
C GLN A 52 5.97 19.56 -9.45
N LEU A 53 7.13 19.38 -8.83
CA LEU A 53 8.39 19.85 -9.36
C LEU A 53 8.73 19.22 -10.70
N THR A 54 8.43 17.93 -10.85
CA THR A 54 8.63 17.21 -12.11
C THR A 54 7.82 17.84 -13.23
N LYS A 55 6.56 18.15 -12.96
CA LYS A 55 5.69 18.83 -13.94
C LYS A 55 6.23 20.20 -14.30
N ASP A 56 6.66 20.95 -13.31
CA ASP A 56 7.18 22.30 -13.54
C ASP A 56 8.47 22.27 -14.39
N ILE A 57 9.36 21.32 -14.10
CA ILE A 57 10.59 21.12 -14.86
C ILE A 57 10.28 20.72 -16.30
N HIS A 58 9.38 19.75 -16.49
CA HIS A 58 8.95 19.34 -17.83
C HIS A 58 8.38 20.49 -18.63
N GLN A 59 7.54 21.31 -18.00
CA GLN A 59 6.93 22.45 -18.67
C GLN A 59 7.96 23.47 -19.09
N TYR A 60 8.91 23.79 -18.21
CA TYR A 60 9.99 24.73 -18.52
C TYR A 60 10.83 24.24 -19.69
N ILE A 61 11.22 22.98 -19.67
CA ILE A 61 12.06 22.40 -20.73
C ILE A 61 11.32 22.37 -22.07
N LYS A 62 10.05 22.01 -22.08
CA LYS A 62 9.24 22.01 -23.32
C LYS A 62 9.05 23.42 -23.84
N THR A 63 8.77 24.39 -22.97
CA THR A 63 8.56 25.77 -23.37
C THR A 63 9.84 26.38 -23.98
N ASN A 64 11.00 26.00 -23.50
CA ASN A 64 12.27 26.52 -23.97
C ASN A 64 13.00 25.63 -24.97
N HIS A 65 12.32 24.58 -25.47
CA HIS A 65 12.85 23.65 -26.47
C HIS A 65 14.18 23.00 -26.09
N LEU A 66 14.27 22.55 -24.81
CA LEU A 66 15.47 21.94 -24.27
C LEU A 66 15.36 20.44 -24.05
N GLU A 67 14.48 19.76 -24.81
CA GLU A 67 14.12 18.35 -24.54
C GLU A 67 15.31 17.39 -24.59
N ASN A 68 16.34 17.70 -25.38
CA ASN A 68 17.52 16.83 -25.51
C ASN A 68 18.66 17.27 -24.62
N THR A 69 18.41 18.14 -23.67
CA THR A 69 19.45 18.65 -22.77
C THR A 69 19.49 17.82 -21.49
N SER A 70 20.69 17.40 -21.09
CA SER A 70 20.85 16.79 -19.79
C SER A 70 21.22 17.86 -18.76
N ILE A 71 20.71 17.64 -17.53
CA ILE A 71 20.94 18.57 -16.42
C ILE A 71 21.99 17.96 -15.51
N GLU A 72 23.14 18.62 -15.38
CA GLU A 72 24.17 18.13 -14.48
C GLU A 72 23.86 18.47 -13.03
N ILE A 73 24.04 17.50 -12.16
CA ILE A 73 23.93 17.67 -10.72
C ILE A 73 25.21 17.13 -10.06
N SER A 74 25.34 17.31 -8.76
CA SER A 74 26.58 16.99 -8.05
C SER A 74 27.03 15.54 -8.18
N ASP A 75 26.09 14.60 -8.33
CA ASP A 75 26.40 13.16 -8.37
C ASP A 75 25.91 12.48 -9.65
N GLY A 76 25.63 13.24 -10.70
CA GLY A 76 25.20 12.66 -11.96
C GLY A 76 24.47 13.62 -12.85
N GLU A 77 23.50 13.10 -13.59
CA GLU A 77 22.73 13.86 -14.55
C GLU A 77 21.25 13.55 -14.38
N LEU A 78 20.42 14.55 -14.71
CA LEU A 78 18.97 14.36 -14.83
C LEU A 78 18.59 14.49 -16.31
N ASN A 79 17.83 13.51 -16.79
CA ASN A 79 17.34 13.51 -18.15
C ASN A 79 15.81 13.44 -18.14
N LEU A 80 15.20 14.18 -19.03
CA LEU A 80 13.75 14.11 -19.18
C LEU A 80 13.36 12.78 -19.78
N SER A 81 12.33 12.16 -19.21
CA SER A 81 11.79 10.92 -19.75
C SER A 81 10.29 10.88 -19.52
N GLU A 82 9.64 10.04 -20.28
CA GLU A 82 8.20 9.78 -20.13
C GLU A 82 8.04 8.38 -19.58
N LYS A 83 7.43 8.28 -18.43
CA LYS A 83 7.15 6.99 -17.80
C LYS A 83 5.87 6.41 -18.37
N ARG A 84 5.91 5.14 -18.74
CA ARG A 84 4.74 4.42 -19.21
C ARG A 84 4.19 3.56 -18.10
N ASP A 85 2.93 3.79 -17.77
CA ASP A 85 2.22 2.97 -16.80
C ASP A 85 1.10 2.25 -17.53
N TYR A 86 1.07 0.93 -17.40
CA TYR A 86 0.00 0.13 -18.00
C TYR A 86 -1.13 -0.04 -17.01
N GLN A 87 -2.34 -0.08 -17.54
CA GLN A 87 -3.51 -0.38 -16.73
C GLN A 87 -3.34 -1.75 -16.06
N PRO A 88 -3.57 -1.85 -14.75
CA PRO A 88 -3.45 -3.14 -14.05
C PRO A 88 -4.45 -4.16 -14.60
N LEU A 89 -4.05 -5.43 -14.60
CA LEU A 89 -4.93 -6.53 -14.99
C LEU A 89 -5.84 -6.90 -13.82
N THR A 90 -6.79 -6.02 -13.52
CA THR A 90 -7.80 -6.30 -12.49
C THR A 90 -8.82 -7.29 -13.03
N PHE A 91 -9.56 -7.96 -12.13
CA PHE A 91 -10.64 -8.85 -12.56
C PHE A 91 -11.69 -8.11 -13.40
N THR A 92 -12.01 -6.88 -13.02
CA THR A 92 -12.95 -6.05 -13.79
C THR A 92 -12.45 -5.79 -15.20
N TYR A 93 -11.18 -5.45 -15.34
CA TYR A 93 -10.58 -5.21 -16.65
C TYR A 93 -10.56 -6.48 -17.50
N VAL A 94 -10.11 -7.61 -16.92
CA VAL A 94 -10.07 -8.89 -17.61
C VAL A 94 -11.46 -9.31 -18.05
N LYS A 95 -12.46 -9.17 -17.18
CA LYS A 95 -13.84 -9.50 -17.53
C LYS A 95 -14.34 -8.65 -18.70
N SER A 96 -14.03 -7.36 -18.68
CA SER A 96 -14.40 -6.45 -19.76
C SER A 96 -13.80 -6.89 -21.10
N CYS A 97 -12.51 -7.25 -21.10
CA CYS A 97 -11.84 -7.73 -22.30
C CYS A 97 -12.45 -9.03 -22.80
N LEU A 98 -12.71 -9.97 -21.92
CA LEU A 98 -13.31 -11.26 -22.28
C LEU A 98 -14.72 -11.08 -22.84
N THR A 99 -15.49 -10.16 -22.27
CA THR A 99 -16.85 -9.87 -22.75
C THR A 99 -16.83 -9.33 -24.17
N THR A 100 -15.79 -8.59 -24.54
CA THR A 100 -15.63 -8.09 -25.91
C THR A 100 -15.25 -9.20 -26.89
N LEU A 101 -14.44 -10.17 -26.47
CA LEU A 101 -13.92 -11.21 -27.32
C LEU A 101 -14.83 -12.44 -27.40
N ILE A 102 -15.55 -12.75 -26.34
CA ILE A 102 -16.37 -13.94 -26.21
C ILE A 102 -17.83 -13.51 -26.15
N LYS A 103 -18.65 -14.04 -27.07
CA LYS A 103 -20.04 -13.63 -27.16
C LYS A 103 -20.93 -14.22 -26.07
N ASP A 104 -20.58 -15.40 -25.57
CA ASP A 104 -21.41 -16.11 -24.58
C ASP A 104 -21.05 -15.63 -23.16
N PRO A 105 -21.97 -14.91 -22.48
CA PRO A 105 -21.70 -14.42 -21.13
C PRO A 105 -21.43 -15.53 -20.12
N SER A 106 -22.00 -16.71 -20.31
CA SER A 106 -21.78 -17.82 -19.38
C SER A 106 -20.36 -18.36 -19.46
N GLN A 107 -19.75 -18.33 -20.64
CA GLN A 107 -18.33 -18.71 -20.78
C GLN A 107 -17.42 -17.70 -20.09
N VAL A 108 -17.72 -16.42 -20.24
CA VAL A 108 -16.95 -15.36 -19.57
C VAL A 108 -17.01 -15.57 -18.04
N GLU A 109 -18.19 -15.84 -17.51
CA GLU A 109 -18.35 -16.06 -16.07
C GLU A 109 -17.60 -17.29 -15.59
N ARG A 110 -17.61 -18.37 -16.38
CA ARG A 110 -16.86 -19.58 -16.04
C ARG A 110 -15.36 -19.31 -15.98
N ILE A 111 -14.85 -18.54 -16.93
CA ILE A 111 -13.44 -18.17 -16.94
C ILE A 111 -13.11 -17.31 -15.71
N MET A 112 -13.95 -16.36 -15.37
CA MET A 112 -13.73 -15.51 -14.20
C MET A 112 -13.73 -16.29 -12.90
N VAL A 113 -14.65 -17.22 -12.76
CA VAL A 113 -14.71 -18.12 -11.59
C VAL A 113 -13.44 -18.96 -11.52
N TYR A 114 -13.02 -19.54 -12.65
CA TYR A 114 -11.79 -20.32 -12.70
C TYR A 114 -10.58 -19.51 -12.26
N LEU A 115 -10.44 -18.28 -12.76
CA LEU A 115 -9.33 -17.42 -12.38
C LEU A 115 -9.32 -17.10 -10.89
N ARG A 116 -10.49 -16.85 -10.30
CA ARG A 116 -10.58 -16.57 -8.86
C ARG A 116 -10.23 -17.78 -8.01
N GLU A 117 -10.74 -18.95 -8.39
CA GLU A 117 -10.59 -20.16 -7.58
C GLU A 117 -9.21 -20.80 -7.69
N ASN A 118 -8.50 -20.57 -8.79
CA ASN A 118 -7.20 -21.18 -9.01
C ASN A 118 -6.01 -20.30 -8.66
N ARG A 119 -6.24 -19.13 -8.04
CA ARG A 119 -5.14 -18.32 -7.56
C ARG A 119 -4.55 -18.92 -6.29
N GLU A 120 -3.24 -18.95 -6.24
CA GLU A 120 -2.55 -19.37 -5.04
C GLU A 120 -2.79 -18.38 -3.92
N ILE A 121 -3.03 -18.90 -2.73
CA ILE A 121 -3.18 -18.08 -1.53
C ILE A 121 -1.94 -18.30 -0.68
N LYS A 122 -1.23 -17.20 -0.41
CA LYS A 122 -0.10 -17.21 0.50
C LYS A 122 -0.51 -16.48 1.76
N THR A 123 -0.41 -17.15 2.90
CA THR A 123 -0.74 -16.53 4.19
C THR A 123 0.53 -16.22 4.95
N THR A 124 0.56 -15.04 5.54
CA THR A 124 1.65 -14.61 6.41
C THR A 124 1.07 -14.08 7.70
N PRO A 125 1.79 -14.24 8.82
CA PRO A 125 1.33 -13.65 10.08
C PRO A 125 1.17 -12.14 9.97
N ASP A 126 0.09 -11.64 10.50
CA ASP A 126 -0.20 -10.22 10.48
C ASP A 126 -0.92 -9.81 11.76
N ILE A 127 -0.83 -8.53 12.08
CA ILE A 127 -1.53 -7.94 13.23
C ILE A 127 -2.37 -6.80 12.70
N ARG A 128 -3.66 -6.87 12.95
CA ARG A 128 -4.59 -5.85 12.52
C ARG A 128 -4.86 -4.89 13.69
N ARG A 129 -4.66 -3.60 13.43
CA ARG A 129 -4.92 -2.56 14.42
C ARG A 129 -6.25 -1.88 14.12
N THR A 130 -7.09 -1.74 15.15
CA THR A 130 -8.36 -1.02 15.05
C THR A 130 -8.28 0.21 15.96
N TYR A 131 -8.71 1.34 15.43
CA TYR A 131 -8.72 2.60 16.19
C TYR A 131 -10.11 2.84 16.76
N LYS A 132 -10.13 3.44 17.95
CA LYS A 132 -11.39 3.80 18.59
C LYS A 132 -12.03 5.03 17.96
#